data_4afad24b2aa7473ccec40b077e161bdd
#
_entry.id   4afad24b2aa7473ccec40b077e161bdd
#
_cell.length_a   1.000
_cell.length_b   1.000
_cell.length_c   1.000
_cell.angle_alpha   90.00
_cell.angle_beta   90.00
_cell.angle_gamma   90.00
#
_symmetry.space_group_name_H-M   'P 1'
#
loop_
_entity.id
_entity.type
_entity.pdbx_description
1 polymer ?
#
loop_
_entity_poly.entity_id
_entity_poly.type
_entity_poly.pdbx_seq_one_letter_code
_entity_poly.pdbx_strand_id
1 'polypeptide(L)'
;MHRWGVTILRFVLGLVFLAHGLAKLLPVFGGSLAKTVVMFEVAGLQPAMLLVPLVGIAELVGGVAIILGVWTRLFASLLAVDMGIAIWKIHLPHGFFLNLSLEPGVGHGYEFAMVLLGGLVCLLLNGPGAVSIDRYRARTGATRPRRISQPPPKN
;
A
#
# COMPACT_ATOMS: atom_id res chain seq x y z
N MET A 1 -17.35 -5.03 16.25
CA MET A 1 -16.13 -4.26 16.60
C MET A 1 -14.95 -4.55 15.69
N HIS A 2 -14.64 -5.80 15.37
CA HIS A 2 -13.51 -6.22 14.49
C HIS A 2 -13.39 -5.42 13.17
N ARG A 3 -14.49 -5.17 12.46
CA ARG A 3 -14.47 -4.44 11.16
C ARG A 3 -14.05 -2.97 11.26
N TRP A 4 -14.27 -2.31 12.40
CA TRP A 4 -13.85 -0.94 12.61
C TRP A 4 -12.35 -0.84 12.84
N GLY A 5 -11.73 -1.79 13.57
CA GLY A 5 -10.28 -1.85 13.72
C GLY A 5 -9.57 -1.96 12.37
N VAL A 6 -10.08 -2.83 11.47
CA VAL A 6 -9.55 -2.94 10.09
C VAL A 6 -9.72 -1.64 9.31
N THR A 7 -10.84 -0.92 9.49
CA THR A 7 -11.05 0.38 8.83
C THR A 7 -10.03 1.42 9.29
N ILE A 8 -9.77 1.52 10.59
CA ILE A 8 -8.75 2.43 11.15
C ILE A 8 -7.37 2.08 10.62
N LEU A 9 -6.98 0.80 10.70
CA LEU A 9 -5.71 0.32 10.17
C LEU A 9 -5.54 0.71 8.68
N ARG A 10 -6.59 0.52 7.88
CA ARG A 10 -6.62 0.89 6.48
C ARG A 10 -6.36 2.38 6.24
N PHE A 11 -7.03 3.26 7.01
CA PHE A 11 -6.83 4.70 6.92
C PHE A 11 -5.39 5.09 7.25
N VAL A 12 -4.83 4.55 8.33
CA VAL A 12 -3.45 4.85 8.75
C VAL A 12 -2.46 4.40 7.69
N LEU A 13 -2.57 3.15 7.23
CA LEU A 13 -1.69 2.64 6.17
C LEU A 13 -1.80 3.46 4.89
N GLY A 14 -3.02 3.77 4.45
CA GLY A 14 -3.24 4.54 3.25
C GLY A 14 -2.64 5.95 3.33
N LEU A 15 -2.73 6.62 4.48
CA LEU A 15 -2.09 7.93 4.71
C LEU A 15 -0.56 7.83 4.66
N VAL A 16 0.02 6.78 5.24
CA VAL A 16 1.47 6.56 5.21
C VAL A 16 1.94 6.38 3.76
N PHE A 17 1.31 5.51 2.98
CA PHE A 17 1.70 5.29 1.57
C PHE A 17 1.46 6.53 0.71
N LEU A 18 0.36 7.26 0.93
CA LEU A 18 0.10 8.53 0.26
C LEU A 18 1.25 9.52 0.50
N ALA A 19 1.67 9.69 1.75
CA ALA A 19 2.77 10.60 2.10
C ALA A 19 4.10 10.16 1.51
N HIS A 20 4.42 8.84 1.52
CA HIS A 20 5.64 8.29 0.93
C HIS A 20 5.67 8.45 -0.59
N GLY A 21 4.56 8.19 -1.28
CA GLY A 21 4.44 8.43 -2.72
C GLY A 21 4.61 9.89 -3.09
N LEU A 22 3.97 10.81 -2.34
CA LEU A 22 4.16 12.25 -2.54
C LEU A 22 5.61 12.68 -2.32
N ALA A 23 6.27 12.20 -1.26
CA ALA A 23 7.65 12.55 -0.95
C ALA A 23 8.65 12.03 -2.00
N LYS A 24 8.36 10.91 -2.68
CA LYS A 24 9.19 10.42 -3.80
C LYS A 24 9.05 11.26 -5.06
N LEU A 25 7.85 11.79 -5.32
CA LEU A 25 7.54 12.51 -6.55
C LEU A 25 7.74 14.02 -6.45
N LEU A 26 7.51 14.58 -5.27
CA LEU A 26 7.47 16.02 -5.02
C LEU A 26 8.41 16.40 -3.86
N PRO A 27 8.91 17.64 -3.83
CA PRO A 27 9.74 18.13 -2.72
C PRO A 27 8.88 18.50 -1.48
N VAL A 28 8.05 17.56 -1.04
CA VAL A 28 7.18 17.70 0.14
C VAL A 28 7.62 16.73 1.24
N PHE A 29 7.35 17.03 2.49
CA PHE A 29 7.74 16.22 3.64
C PHE A 29 9.25 15.89 3.70
N GLY A 30 10.10 16.76 3.17
CA GLY A 30 11.55 16.53 3.08
C GLY A 30 11.98 15.57 1.95
N GLY A 31 11.03 15.18 1.10
CA GLY A 31 11.24 14.29 -0.04
C GLY A 31 12.05 14.93 -1.16
N SER A 32 12.64 14.11 -2.01
CA SER A 32 13.35 14.52 -3.22
C SER A 32 13.47 13.34 -4.17
N LEU A 33 12.99 13.52 -5.39
CA LEU A 33 13.15 12.53 -6.45
C LEU A 33 14.62 12.18 -6.66
N ALA A 34 15.51 13.19 -6.74
CA ALA A 34 16.93 12.97 -6.97
C ALA A 34 17.59 12.17 -5.84
N LYS A 35 17.29 12.46 -4.56
CA LYS A 35 17.83 11.70 -3.43
C LYS A 35 17.33 10.25 -3.45
N THR A 36 16.06 10.04 -3.80
CA THR A 36 15.46 8.70 -3.87
C THR A 36 16.07 7.89 -5.01
N VAL A 37 16.38 8.53 -6.16
CA VAL A 37 17.08 7.88 -7.29
C VAL A 37 18.45 7.39 -6.84
N VAL A 38 19.25 8.24 -6.19
CA VAL A 38 20.57 7.85 -5.67
C VAL A 38 20.46 6.69 -4.67
N MET A 39 19.45 6.72 -3.78
CA MET A 39 19.21 5.63 -2.83
C MET A 39 18.91 4.30 -3.54
N PHE A 40 18.09 4.32 -4.61
CA PHE A 40 17.77 3.12 -5.40
C PHE A 40 19.00 2.59 -6.14
N GLU A 41 19.84 3.49 -6.70
CA GLU A 41 21.09 3.11 -7.37
C GLU A 41 22.04 2.40 -6.41
N VAL A 42 22.24 2.95 -5.22
CA VAL A 42 23.06 2.35 -4.17
C VAL A 42 22.50 1.00 -3.72
N ALA A 43 21.17 0.85 -3.66
CA ALA A 43 20.50 -0.41 -3.34
C ALA A 43 20.52 -1.44 -4.49
N GLY A 44 21.09 -1.11 -5.65
CA GLY A 44 21.14 -1.97 -6.83
C GLY A 44 19.80 -2.13 -7.54
N LEU A 45 18.88 -1.18 -7.36
CA LEU A 45 17.57 -1.13 -8.03
C LEU A 45 17.68 -0.31 -9.32
N GLN A 46 17.89 -0.98 -10.44
CA GLN A 46 18.14 -0.36 -11.75
C GLN A 46 17.01 -0.71 -12.76
N PRO A 47 16.65 0.19 -13.67
CA PRO A 47 17.08 1.59 -13.80
C PRO A 47 16.34 2.51 -12.82
N ALA A 48 17.06 3.11 -11.85
CA ALA A 48 16.47 3.87 -10.74
C ALA A 48 15.61 5.05 -11.20
N MET A 49 16.04 5.76 -12.27
CA MET A 49 15.32 6.90 -12.83
C MET A 49 13.90 6.56 -13.31
N LEU A 50 13.63 5.31 -13.71
CA LEU A 50 12.30 4.81 -14.06
C LEU A 50 11.57 4.21 -12.86
N LEU A 51 12.29 3.47 -12.01
CA LEU A 51 11.69 2.75 -10.88
C LEU A 51 11.15 3.71 -9.82
N VAL A 52 11.87 4.79 -9.49
CA VAL A 52 11.44 5.72 -8.44
C VAL A 52 10.10 6.39 -8.74
N PRO A 53 9.86 6.98 -9.94
CA PRO A 53 8.55 7.50 -10.28
C PRO A 53 7.46 6.43 -10.29
N LEU A 54 7.75 5.22 -10.80
CA LEU A 54 6.78 4.12 -10.83
C LEU A 54 6.36 3.69 -9.42
N VAL A 55 7.32 3.51 -8.52
CA VAL A 55 7.06 3.19 -7.12
C VAL A 55 6.33 4.33 -6.43
N GLY A 56 6.75 5.58 -6.64
CA GLY A 56 6.09 6.76 -6.09
C GLY A 56 4.62 6.87 -6.51
N ILE A 57 4.32 6.61 -7.80
CA ILE A 57 2.94 6.57 -8.31
C ILE A 57 2.17 5.38 -7.73
N ALA A 58 2.78 4.21 -7.64
CA ALA A 58 2.14 3.03 -7.07
C ALA A 58 1.76 3.23 -5.59
N GLU A 59 2.65 3.82 -4.79
CA GLU A 59 2.38 4.18 -3.40
C GLU A 59 1.30 5.26 -3.28
N LEU A 60 1.36 6.30 -4.13
CA LEU A 60 0.38 7.39 -4.13
C LEU A 60 -1.03 6.86 -4.48
N VAL A 61 -1.15 6.18 -5.61
CA VAL A 61 -2.42 5.61 -6.09
C VAL A 61 -2.91 4.52 -5.15
N GLY A 62 -2.00 3.63 -4.70
CA GLY A 62 -2.29 2.58 -3.74
C GLY A 62 -2.76 3.15 -2.39
N GLY A 63 -2.10 4.19 -1.89
CA GLY A 63 -2.49 4.89 -0.66
C GLY A 63 -3.91 5.45 -0.75
N VAL A 64 -4.23 6.16 -1.83
CA VAL A 64 -5.59 6.67 -2.09
C VAL A 64 -6.60 5.53 -2.18
N ALA A 65 -6.30 4.48 -2.94
CA ALA A 65 -7.17 3.33 -3.11
C ALA A 65 -7.44 2.60 -1.79
N ILE A 66 -6.40 2.44 -0.96
CA ILE A 66 -6.49 1.88 0.39
C ILE A 66 -7.36 2.78 1.27
N ILE A 67 -7.19 4.12 1.29
CA ILE A 67 -8.03 5.05 2.05
C ILE A 67 -9.51 4.91 1.66
N LEU A 68 -9.81 4.89 0.38
CA LEU A 68 -11.18 4.79 -0.14
C LEU A 68 -11.77 3.38 0.01
N GLY A 69 -10.92 2.37 0.16
CA GLY A 69 -11.31 0.97 0.17
C GLY A 69 -11.82 0.50 -1.18
N VAL A 70 -11.09 0.86 -2.25
CA VAL A 70 -11.31 0.44 -3.63
C VAL A 70 -10.28 -0.62 -3.98
N TRP A 71 -10.73 -1.78 -4.43
CA TRP A 71 -9.86 -2.92 -4.73
C TRP A 71 -8.81 -3.15 -3.64
N THR A 72 -9.26 -3.08 -2.39
CA THR A 72 -8.39 -3.06 -1.20
C THR A 72 -7.38 -4.19 -1.20
N ARG A 73 -7.79 -5.42 -1.55
CA ARG A 73 -6.89 -6.58 -1.56
C ARG A 73 -5.83 -6.48 -2.65
N LEU A 74 -6.19 -5.98 -3.84
CA LEU A 74 -5.25 -5.79 -4.94
C LEU A 74 -4.17 -4.79 -4.54
N PHE A 75 -4.56 -3.60 -4.09
CA PHE A 75 -3.59 -2.58 -3.70
C PHE A 75 -2.79 -2.97 -2.45
N ALA A 76 -3.40 -3.66 -1.49
CA ALA A 76 -2.67 -4.20 -0.35
C ALA A 76 -1.60 -5.22 -0.77
N SER A 77 -1.87 -6.08 -1.77
CA SER A 77 -0.86 -7.03 -2.27
C SER A 77 0.27 -6.33 -3.04
N LEU A 78 -0.06 -5.34 -3.88
CA LEU A 78 0.95 -4.57 -4.62
C LEU A 78 1.90 -3.81 -3.67
N LEU A 79 1.33 -3.11 -2.67
CA LEU A 79 2.11 -2.39 -1.66
C LEU A 79 2.88 -3.35 -0.73
N ALA A 80 2.36 -4.56 -0.47
CA ALA A 80 3.09 -5.57 0.30
C ALA A 80 4.33 -6.08 -0.44
N VAL A 81 4.24 -6.26 -1.76
CA VAL A 81 5.40 -6.60 -2.60
C VAL A 81 6.42 -5.46 -2.58
N ASP A 82 5.97 -4.21 -2.73
CA ASP A 82 6.82 -3.02 -2.64
C ASP A 82 7.57 -2.97 -1.29
N MET A 83 6.86 -3.14 -0.17
CA MET A 83 7.48 -3.19 1.16
C MET A 83 8.45 -4.36 1.33
N GLY A 84 8.15 -5.51 0.75
CA GLY A 84 9.06 -6.67 0.76
C GLY A 84 10.37 -6.36 0.05
N ILE A 85 10.31 -5.70 -1.11
CA ILE A 85 11.49 -5.27 -1.87
C ILE A 85 12.25 -4.19 -1.10
N ALA A 86 11.56 -3.21 -0.51
CA ALA A 86 12.17 -2.16 0.29
C ALA A 86 12.91 -2.74 1.51
N ILE A 87 12.31 -3.70 2.22
CA ILE A 87 12.97 -4.40 3.32
C ILE A 87 14.24 -5.08 2.81
N TRP A 88 14.13 -5.90 1.78
CA TRP A 88 15.24 -6.70 1.28
C TRP A 88 16.40 -5.86 0.73
N LYS A 89 16.09 -4.86 -0.09
CA LYS A 89 17.11 -4.12 -0.86
C LYS A 89 17.62 -2.86 -0.16
N ILE A 90 16.78 -2.20 0.64
CA ILE A 90 17.09 -0.88 1.18
C ILE A 90 17.36 -0.97 2.70
N HIS A 91 16.48 -1.62 3.44
CA HIS A 91 16.50 -1.55 4.90
C HIS A 91 17.32 -2.66 5.58
N LEU A 92 17.32 -3.88 5.02
CA LEU A 92 17.98 -5.03 5.62
C LEU A 92 19.48 -4.82 5.90
N PRO A 93 20.26 -4.14 5.03
CA PRO A 93 21.67 -3.84 5.30
C PRO A 93 21.90 -2.94 6.52
N HIS A 94 20.89 -2.19 6.97
CA HIS A 94 20.96 -1.28 8.11
C HIS A 94 20.45 -1.89 9.43
N GLY A 95 20.17 -3.19 9.44
CA GLY A 95 19.70 -3.91 10.63
C GLY A 95 18.22 -3.69 10.92
N PHE A 96 17.80 -4.02 12.15
CA PHE A 96 16.39 -3.98 12.55
C PHE A 96 15.91 -2.57 12.89
N PHE A 97 16.62 -1.86 13.77
CA PHE A 97 16.16 -0.60 14.36
C PHE A 97 16.27 0.60 13.43
N LEU A 98 15.35 1.54 13.56
CA LEU A 98 15.48 2.86 12.95
C LEU A 98 16.71 3.59 13.49
N ASN A 99 17.36 4.39 12.64
CA ASN A 99 18.42 5.30 13.07
C ASN A 99 17.82 6.50 13.81
N LEU A 100 17.47 6.31 15.09
CA LEU A 100 16.87 7.35 15.93
C LEU A 100 17.89 8.40 16.35
N SER A 101 19.19 8.06 16.37
CA SER A 101 20.29 8.98 16.67
C SER A 101 20.59 9.93 15.51
N LEU A 102 19.98 9.72 14.35
CA LEU A 102 20.19 10.47 13.13
C LEU A 102 21.66 10.56 12.72
N GLU A 103 22.42 9.50 12.95
CA GLU A 103 23.83 9.42 12.58
C GLU A 103 24.01 9.58 11.08
N PRO A 104 24.85 10.53 10.63
CA PRO A 104 25.08 10.76 9.20
C PRO A 104 25.66 9.51 8.51
N GLY A 105 25.09 9.14 7.35
CA GLY A 105 25.54 7.99 6.56
C GLY A 105 24.98 6.64 7.04
N VAL A 106 24.26 6.60 8.16
CA VAL A 106 23.55 5.40 8.63
C VAL A 106 22.11 5.43 8.15
N GLY A 107 21.69 4.40 7.42
CA GLY A 107 20.31 4.26 6.98
C GLY A 107 19.38 3.79 8.09
N HIS A 108 18.07 3.82 7.84
CA HIS A 108 17.07 3.28 8.75
C HIS A 108 16.90 1.78 8.53
N GLY A 109 16.86 1.00 9.62
CA GLY A 109 16.56 -0.42 9.61
C GLY A 109 15.11 -0.72 9.21
N TYR A 110 14.77 -2.01 9.21
CA TYR A 110 13.52 -2.49 8.57
C TYR A 110 12.30 -2.57 9.50
N GLU A 111 12.40 -2.23 10.79
CA GLU A 111 11.27 -2.40 11.74
C GLU A 111 10.00 -1.68 11.29
N PHE A 112 10.11 -0.45 10.79
CA PHE A 112 8.96 0.33 10.31
C PHE A 112 8.33 -0.29 9.06
N ALA A 113 9.15 -0.65 8.07
CA ALA A 113 8.69 -1.29 6.86
C ALA A 113 8.04 -2.66 7.14
N MET A 114 8.54 -3.40 8.14
CA MET A 114 7.96 -4.66 8.61
C MET A 114 6.56 -4.46 9.23
N VAL A 115 6.37 -3.41 10.03
CA VAL A 115 5.04 -3.07 10.59
C VAL A 115 4.05 -2.72 9.48
N LEU A 116 4.47 -1.94 8.48
CA LEU A 116 3.64 -1.64 7.32
C LEU A 116 3.26 -2.90 6.53
N LEU A 117 4.24 -3.79 6.28
CA LEU A 117 4.01 -5.07 5.61
C LEU A 117 2.99 -5.92 6.38
N GLY A 118 3.16 -6.05 7.71
CA GLY A 118 2.21 -6.77 8.57
C GLY A 118 0.80 -6.19 8.50
N GLY A 119 0.68 -4.87 8.49
CA GLY A 119 -0.61 -4.18 8.31
C GLY A 119 -1.25 -4.45 6.95
N LEU A 120 -0.46 -4.45 5.85
CA LEU A 120 -0.93 -4.77 4.50
C LEU A 120 -1.39 -6.23 4.39
N VAL A 121 -0.66 -7.18 4.99
CA VAL A 121 -1.07 -8.59 5.08
C VAL A 121 -2.38 -8.72 5.85
N CYS A 122 -2.55 -7.98 6.94
CA CYS A 122 -3.81 -7.93 7.67
C CYS A 122 -4.96 -7.44 6.78
N LEU A 123 -4.77 -6.40 5.96
CA LEU A 123 -5.78 -5.93 5.00
C LEU A 123 -6.07 -6.95 3.91
N LEU A 124 -5.04 -7.64 3.41
CA LEU A 124 -5.17 -8.69 2.39
C LEU A 124 -6.07 -9.83 2.89
N LEU A 125 -5.87 -10.27 4.13
CA LEU A 125 -6.63 -11.37 4.75
C LEU A 125 -8.06 -10.95 5.11
N ASN A 126 -8.22 -9.81 5.78
CA ASN A 126 -9.51 -9.36 6.33
C ASN A 126 -10.35 -8.52 5.36
N GLY A 127 -9.74 -7.99 4.29
CA GLY A 127 -10.41 -7.13 3.32
C GLY A 127 -10.63 -5.70 3.82
N PRO A 128 -11.61 -4.96 3.26
CA PRO A 128 -11.68 -3.50 3.36
C PRO A 128 -12.26 -2.95 4.68
N GLY A 129 -12.73 -3.77 5.60
CA GLY A 129 -13.30 -3.33 6.88
C GLY A 129 -14.77 -2.91 6.81
N ALA A 130 -15.19 -1.99 7.71
CA ALA A 130 -16.61 -1.63 7.91
C ALA A 130 -17.12 -0.65 6.84
N VAL A 131 -16.36 0.39 6.54
CA VAL A 131 -16.73 1.47 5.60
C VAL A 131 -15.75 1.44 4.42
N SER A 132 -16.24 1.10 3.21
CA SER A 132 -15.42 1.02 2.00
C SER A 132 -16.29 0.99 0.76
N ILE A 133 -15.73 1.43 -0.37
CA ILE A 133 -16.40 1.35 -1.68
C ILE A 133 -16.56 -0.11 -2.10
N ASP A 134 -15.59 -0.98 -1.85
CA ASP A 134 -15.69 -2.41 -2.15
C ASP A 134 -16.90 -3.06 -1.47
N ARG A 135 -17.13 -2.71 -0.22
CA ARG A 135 -18.28 -3.22 0.54
C ARG A 135 -19.60 -2.65 0.05
N TYR A 136 -19.64 -1.38 -0.30
CA TYR A 136 -20.83 -0.76 -0.89
C TYR A 136 -21.20 -1.48 -2.20
N ARG A 137 -20.24 -1.69 -3.10
CA ARG A 137 -20.45 -2.41 -4.37
C ARG A 137 -20.93 -3.84 -4.16
N ALA A 138 -20.36 -4.56 -3.18
CA ALA A 138 -20.80 -5.93 -2.87
C ALA A 138 -22.25 -5.97 -2.42
N ARG A 139 -22.72 -4.98 -1.64
CA ARG A 139 -24.11 -4.90 -1.18
C ARG A 139 -25.08 -4.59 -2.32
N THR A 140 -24.76 -3.62 -3.17
CA THR A 140 -25.61 -3.23 -4.29
C THR A 140 -25.65 -4.28 -5.40
N GLY A 141 -24.55 -5.02 -5.61
CA GLY A 141 -24.52 -6.16 -6.55
C GLY A 141 -25.33 -7.36 -6.10
N ALA A 142 -25.41 -7.60 -4.79
CA ALA A 142 -26.20 -8.71 -4.21
C ALA A 142 -27.72 -8.46 -4.23
N THR A 143 -28.17 -7.21 -4.41
CA THR A 143 -29.58 -6.84 -4.46
C THR A 143 -30.20 -6.94 -5.86
N ARG A 144 -29.43 -7.30 -6.91
CA ARG A 144 -30.02 -7.60 -8.22
C ARG A 144 -30.79 -8.92 -8.13
N PRO A 145 -32.13 -8.93 -8.32
CA PRO A 145 -32.88 -10.17 -8.32
C PRO A 145 -32.36 -11.07 -9.44
N ARG A 146 -32.06 -12.33 -9.11
CA ARG A 146 -31.80 -13.37 -10.09
C ARG A 146 -33.01 -13.39 -11.02
N ARG A 147 -32.84 -13.04 -12.30
CA ARG A 147 -33.91 -13.27 -13.31
C ARG A 147 -34.20 -14.75 -13.27
N ILE A 148 -35.32 -15.10 -12.67
CA ILE A 148 -35.85 -16.45 -12.76
C ILE A 148 -36.20 -16.63 -14.23
N SER A 149 -35.44 -17.47 -14.92
CA SER A 149 -35.79 -17.89 -16.29
C SER A 149 -37.16 -18.52 -16.19
N GLN A 150 -38.17 -17.89 -16.77
CA GLN A 150 -39.49 -18.49 -16.88
C GLN A 150 -39.36 -19.82 -17.63
N PRO A 151 -40.00 -20.89 -17.16
CA PRO A 151 -40.01 -22.15 -17.90
C PRO A 151 -40.66 -21.91 -19.27
N PRO A 152 -40.23 -22.63 -20.32
CA PRO A 152 -40.83 -22.51 -21.64
C PRO A 152 -42.34 -22.82 -21.59
N PRO A 153 -43.16 -22.14 -22.41
CA PRO A 153 -44.59 -22.43 -22.49
C PRO A 153 -44.81 -23.90 -22.87
N LYS A 154 -45.67 -24.56 -22.12
CA LYS A 154 -46.10 -25.93 -22.45
C LYS A 154 -47.00 -25.81 -23.67
N ASN A 155 -46.61 -26.39 -24.82
CA ASN A 155 -47.50 -26.67 -25.94
C ASN A 155 -48.42 -27.83 -25.62
#